data_7457f65baf49ba0c34087d023f78950d
#
_entry.id   7457f65baf49ba0c34087d023f78950d
#
_cell.length_a   1.000
_cell.length_b   1.000
_cell.length_c   1.000
_cell.angle_alpha   90.00
_cell.angle_beta   90.00
_cell.angle_gamma   90.00
#
_symmetry.space_group_name_H-M   'P 1'
#
loop_
_entity.id
_entity.type
_entity.pdbx_description
1 polymer ?
#
loop_
_entity_poly.entity_id
_entity_poly.type
_entity_poly.pdbx_seq_one_letter_code
_entity_poly.pdbx_strand_id
1 'polypeptide(L)'
;VKAAAAKAGPDTLIVVSADHSHVFTIAGYPDRGNPILGLVKIDGQLYKDNLGLPFTTLGYANGPGYTGAVMSGSLVSSAEGPKAFPFGPTSVVGIKNGRPDLTSVATDAKSFLQEATVPLGSETHAGEDVAIFAKGPNAHLFRGTLEQSMIYWIMADALRLPQINASAAWPQN
;
A
#
# COMPACT_ATOMS: atom_id res chain seq x y z
N VAL A 1 -7.20 8.09 -13.97
CA VAL A 1 -6.03 8.11 -14.87
C VAL A 1 -6.41 7.66 -16.28
N LYS A 2 -6.88 6.41 -16.50
CA LYS A 2 -7.18 5.87 -17.85
C LYS A 2 -8.13 6.78 -18.66
N ALA A 3 -9.23 7.26 -18.05
CA ALA A 3 -10.18 8.14 -18.72
C ALA A 3 -9.57 9.51 -19.10
N ALA A 4 -8.71 10.07 -18.26
CA ALA A 4 -7.98 11.30 -18.57
C ALA A 4 -6.97 11.07 -19.70
N ALA A 5 -6.20 9.98 -19.61
CA ALA A 5 -5.21 9.63 -20.63
C ALA A 5 -5.81 9.39 -22.01
N ALA A 6 -7.05 8.87 -22.07
CA ALA A 6 -7.77 8.64 -23.32
C ALA A 6 -8.27 9.95 -23.99
N LYS A 7 -8.44 11.02 -23.18
CA LYS A 7 -8.89 12.34 -23.66
C LYS A 7 -7.76 13.32 -23.90
N ALA A 8 -6.57 13.03 -23.35
CA ALA A 8 -5.41 13.90 -23.47
C ALA A 8 -4.85 13.90 -24.90
N GLY A 9 -4.56 15.10 -25.42
CA GLY A 9 -3.86 15.28 -26.70
C GLY A 9 -2.36 15.00 -26.59
N PRO A 10 -1.64 15.02 -27.72
CA PRO A 10 -0.21 14.76 -27.77
C PRO A 10 0.63 15.78 -26.98
N ASP A 11 0.11 16.99 -26.77
CA ASP A 11 0.78 18.09 -26.06
C ASP A 11 0.53 18.06 -24.54
N THR A 12 -0.08 16.99 -24.03
CA THR A 12 -0.43 16.87 -22.60
C THR A 12 0.57 15.98 -21.88
N LEU A 13 1.27 16.54 -20.89
CA LEU A 13 2.06 15.78 -19.93
C LEU A 13 1.13 15.26 -18.82
N ILE A 14 1.09 13.95 -18.64
CA ILE A 14 0.39 13.28 -17.56
C ILE A 14 1.43 12.72 -16.60
N VAL A 15 1.33 13.11 -15.33
CA VAL A 15 2.19 12.61 -14.25
C VAL A 15 1.29 12.00 -13.17
N VAL A 16 1.63 10.82 -12.70
CA VAL A 16 0.90 10.12 -11.64
C VAL A 16 1.89 9.63 -10.60
N SER A 17 1.74 10.08 -9.38
CA SER A 17 2.53 9.64 -8.23
C SER A 17 1.66 9.65 -6.98
N ALA A 18 2.23 9.26 -5.86
CA ALA A 18 1.70 9.50 -4.52
C ALA A 18 2.58 10.50 -3.80
N ASP A 19 2.06 11.14 -2.77
CA ASP A 19 2.78 12.08 -1.91
C ASP A 19 3.67 11.35 -0.89
N HIS A 20 3.30 10.14 -0.49
CA HIS A 20 4.01 9.26 0.44
C HIS A 20 3.48 7.83 0.34
N SER A 21 4.11 6.89 1.02
CA SER A 21 3.64 5.52 1.18
C SER A 21 2.75 5.36 2.44
N HIS A 22 2.17 4.16 2.65
CA HIS A 22 1.16 3.89 3.67
C HIS A 22 1.49 2.69 4.56
N VAL A 23 2.75 2.44 4.86
CA VAL A 23 3.24 1.35 5.72
C VAL A 23 2.74 -0.05 5.34
N PHE A 24 2.29 -0.25 4.12
CA PHE A 24 1.86 -1.57 3.65
C PHE A 24 2.97 -2.32 2.93
N THR A 25 2.89 -3.64 2.98
CA THR A 25 3.79 -4.53 2.26
C THR A 25 2.99 -5.54 1.45
N ILE A 26 3.53 -5.91 0.29
CA ILE A 26 3.06 -7.05 -0.49
C ILE A 26 4.13 -8.12 -0.33
N ALA A 27 3.83 -9.19 0.40
CA ALA A 27 4.82 -10.17 0.83
C ALA A 27 4.43 -11.60 0.44
N GLY A 28 5.42 -12.49 0.46
CA GLY A 28 5.26 -13.90 0.12
C GLY A 28 5.50 -14.17 -1.37
N TYR A 29 5.30 -15.43 -1.74
CA TYR A 29 5.48 -15.93 -3.12
C TYR A 29 4.23 -16.73 -3.53
N PRO A 30 3.06 -16.09 -3.60
CA PRO A 30 1.84 -16.78 -4.03
C PRO A 30 1.92 -17.18 -5.50
N ASP A 31 1.01 -18.05 -5.91
CA ASP A 31 0.84 -18.41 -7.32
C ASP A 31 0.65 -17.16 -8.20
N ARG A 32 1.16 -17.23 -9.42
CA ARG A 32 0.97 -16.15 -10.37
C ARG A 32 -0.54 -15.91 -10.62
N GLY A 33 -0.97 -14.66 -10.42
CA GLY A 33 -2.38 -14.28 -10.52
C GLY A 33 -3.17 -14.40 -9.23
N ASN A 34 -2.54 -14.78 -8.11
CA ASN A 34 -3.17 -14.71 -6.81
C ASN A 34 -3.65 -13.27 -6.53
N PRO A 35 -4.91 -13.06 -6.12
CA PRO A 35 -5.38 -11.72 -5.79
C PRO A 35 -4.55 -11.08 -4.67
N ILE A 36 -4.16 -9.82 -4.81
CA ILE A 36 -3.32 -9.10 -3.81
C ILE A 36 -4.02 -9.03 -2.46
N LEU A 37 -5.34 -8.85 -2.44
CA LEU A 37 -6.15 -8.83 -1.21
C LEU A 37 -6.58 -10.22 -0.75
N GLY A 38 -6.26 -11.27 -1.51
CA GLY A 38 -6.64 -12.64 -1.23
C GLY A 38 -5.67 -13.35 -0.28
N LEU A 39 -6.10 -14.49 0.20
CA LEU A 39 -5.24 -15.42 0.93
C LEU A 39 -4.15 -15.97 0.02
N VAL A 40 -2.94 -16.14 0.56
CA VAL A 40 -1.82 -16.71 -0.18
C VAL A 40 -2.12 -18.16 -0.54
N LYS A 41 -1.92 -18.49 -1.82
CA LYS A 41 -1.98 -19.86 -2.33
C LYS A 41 -0.69 -20.23 -3.02
N ILE A 42 -0.29 -21.50 -2.85
CA ILE A 42 0.83 -22.12 -3.55
C ILE A 42 0.32 -23.46 -4.10
N ASP A 43 0.50 -23.70 -5.40
CA ASP A 43 -0.06 -24.86 -6.12
C ASP A 43 -1.59 -24.99 -5.93
N GLY A 44 -2.28 -23.84 -5.91
CA GLY A 44 -3.73 -23.77 -5.72
C GLY A 44 -4.23 -24.02 -4.29
N GLN A 45 -3.36 -24.37 -3.36
CA GLN A 45 -3.71 -24.65 -1.97
C GLN A 45 -3.39 -23.47 -1.05
N LEU A 46 -4.20 -23.25 0.01
CA LEU A 46 -3.93 -22.25 1.00
C LEU A 46 -2.58 -22.48 1.67
N TYR A 47 -1.70 -21.51 1.56
CA TYR A 47 -0.46 -21.51 2.31
C TYR A 47 -0.73 -21.01 3.74
N LYS A 48 -0.11 -21.66 4.72
CA LYS A 48 -0.36 -21.40 6.13
C LYS A 48 0.93 -21.05 6.84
N ASP A 49 0.82 -20.19 7.84
CA ASP A 49 1.91 -19.84 8.74
C ASP A 49 2.24 -21.01 9.72
N ASN A 50 3.22 -20.78 10.59
CA ASN A 50 3.63 -21.76 11.59
C ASN A 50 2.57 -22.10 12.65
N LEU A 51 1.49 -21.32 12.72
CA LEU A 51 0.33 -21.60 13.57
C LEU A 51 -0.73 -22.43 12.84
N GLY A 52 -0.52 -22.73 11.56
CA GLY A 52 -1.47 -23.43 10.71
C GLY A 52 -2.59 -22.52 10.19
N LEU A 53 -2.42 -21.20 10.21
CA LEU A 53 -3.41 -20.21 9.81
C LEU A 53 -3.07 -19.61 8.46
N PRO A 54 -4.06 -19.40 7.57
CA PRO A 54 -3.84 -18.70 6.32
C PRO A 54 -3.62 -17.21 6.56
N PHE A 55 -2.97 -16.53 5.62
CA PHE A 55 -2.70 -15.11 5.68
C PHE A 55 -2.84 -14.47 4.30
N THR A 56 -2.95 -13.15 4.25
CA THR A 56 -3.07 -12.37 3.02
C THR A 56 -1.69 -11.95 2.50
N THR A 57 -1.60 -11.73 1.19
CA THR A 57 -0.40 -11.17 0.55
C THR A 57 -0.12 -9.74 1.06
N LEU A 58 -1.19 -8.95 1.26
CA LEU A 58 -1.08 -7.58 1.74
C LEU A 58 -1.15 -7.55 3.27
N GLY A 59 -0.23 -6.82 3.88
CA GLY A 59 -0.20 -6.55 5.32
C GLY A 59 0.28 -5.14 5.62
N TYR A 60 0.11 -4.68 6.85
CA TYR A 60 0.48 -3.34 7.30
C TYR A 60 1.43 -3.42 8.50
N ALA A 61 2.40 -2.51 8.56
CA ALA A 61 3.27 -2.40 9.73
C ALA A 61 2.51 -1.90 10.97
N ASN A 62 1.53 -1.02 10.78
CA ASN A 62 0.66 -0.52 11.84
C ASN A 62 -0.73 -0.17 11.32
N GLY A 63 -1.69 0.02 12.20
CA GLY A 63 -3.02 0.47 11.82
C GLY A 63 -4.15 -0.26 12.53
N PRO A 64 -5.39 0.05 12.13
CA PRO A 64 -6.60 -0.47 12.77
C PRO A 64 -6.87 -1.96 12.50
N GLY A 65 -6.15 -2.56 11.55
CA GLY A 65 -6.26 -4.00 11.24
C GLY A 65 -5.53 -4.90 12.25
N TYR A 66 -4.90 -4.35 13.27
CA TYR A 66 -4.28 -5.15 14.33
C TYR A 66 -5.31 -6.03 15.03
N THR A 67 -5.04 -7.32 15.10
CA THR A 67 -5.97 -8.32 15.69
C THR A 67 -5.58 -8.72 17.10
N GLY A 68 -4.45 -8.25 17.60
CA GLY A 68 -3.95 -8.52 18.93
C GLY A 68 -3.11 -9.81 19.02
N ALA A 69 -2.13 -9.78 19.90
CA ALA A 69 -1.44 -10.95 20.40
C ALA A 69 -1.81 -11.10 21.88
N VAL A 70 -2.38 -12.23 22.24
CA VAL A 70 -2.59 -12.57 23.66
C VAL A 70 -1.27 -13.10 24.20
N MET A 71 -0.56 -12.25 24.91
CA MET A 71 0.51 -12.73 25.77
C MET A 71 -0.11 -13.21 27.09
N SER A 72 0.10 -14.47 27.40
CA SER A 72 -0.35 -15.04 28.67
C SER A 72 0.13 -14.17 29.85
N GLY A 73 -0.81 -13.65 30.63
CA GLY A 73 -0.53 -12.80 31.79
C GLY A 73 -0.46 -11.28 31.47
N SER A 74 -0.71 -10.85 30.24
CA SER A 74 -0.76 -9.43 29.89
C SER A 74 -2.17 -8.86 30.07
N LEU A 75 -2.23 -7.61 30.53
CA LEU A 75 -3.44 -6.78 30.60
C LEU A 75 -3.94 -6.31 29.22
N VAL A 76 -3.29 -6.72 28.14
CA VAL A 76 -3.76 -6.39 26.79
C VAL A 76 -4.96 -7.26 26.45
N SER A 77 -6.05 -6.61 26.21
CA SER A 77 -7.34 -7.21 25.89
C SER A 77 -7.23 -8.31 24.85
N SER A 78 -8.08 -9.30 24.99
CA SER A 78 -8.36 -10.40 24.08
C SER A 78 -8.06 -10.07 22.63
N ALA A 79 -7.38 -10.97 21.96
CA ALA A 79 -7.30 -10.95 20.50
C ALA A 79 -8.71 -10.75 19.93
N GLU A 80 -8.87 -9.71 19.15
CA GLU A 80 -10.11 -9.43 18.44
C GLU A 80 -10.03 -10.11 17.07
N GLY A 81 -11.12 -10.64 16.59
CA GLY A 81 -11.18 -11.26 15.25
C GLY A 81 -10.84 -10.30 14.13
N PRO A 82 -10.99 -10.73 12.87
CA PRO A 82 -10.78 -9.88 11.71
C PRO A 82 -11.55 -8.58 11.83
N LYS A 83 -10.92 -7.48 11.44
CA LYS A 83 -11.47 -6.13 11.54
C LYS A 83 -12.09 -5.67 10.24
N ALA A 84 -13.10 -4.82 10.36
CA ALA A 84 -13.70 -4.12 9.22
C ALA A 84 -14.03 -2.67 9.57
N PHE A 85 -14.21 -1.87 8.55
CA PHE A 85 -14.72 -0.51 8.72
C PHE A 85 -16.25 -0.53 8.91
N PRO A 86 -16.84 0.24 9.86
CA PRO A 86 -16.16 1.09 10.87
C PRO A 86 -15.56 0.22 11.99
N PHE A 87 -14.34 0.47 12.32
CA PHE A 87 -13.43 -0.17 13.27
C PHE A 87 -14.07 -1.10 14.32
N GLY A 88 -14.14 -2.38 14.02
CA GLY A 88 -14.65 -3.41 14.92
C GLY A 88 -14.46 -4.81 14.34
N PRO A 89 -14.63 -5.86 15.15
CA PRO A 89 -14.57 -7.22 14.65
C PRO A 89 -15.73 -7.51 13.70
N THR A 90 -15.46 -8.14 12.56
CA THR A 90 -16.47 -8.52 11.57
C THR A 90 -17.18 -9.82 11.92
N SER A 91 -16.47 -10.70 12.58
CA SER A 91 -16.99 -11.99 13.06
C SER A 91 -16.05 -12.57 14.10
N VAL A 92 -16.59 -13.39 14.98
CA VAL A 92 -15.78 -14.20 15.89
C VAL A 92 -15.28 -15.40 15.09
N VAL A 93 -14.11 -15.26 14.51
CA VAL A 93 -13.40 -16.38 13.89
C VAL A 93 -12.42 -16.93 14.95
N GLY A 94 -12.15 -18.21 14.92
CA GLY A 94 -11.20 -18.83 15.84
C GLY A 94 -9.88 -18.07 15.87
N ILE A 95 -9.42 -17.70 17.08
CA ILE A 95 -8.16 -17.00 17.28
C ILE A 95 -7.16 -17.98 17.86
N LYS A 96 -6.00 -18.06 17.24
CA LYS A 96 -4.91 -18.90 17.69
C LYS A 96 -3.65 -18.05 17.85
N ASN A 97 -3.15 -17.98 19.08
CA ASN A 97 -1.95 -17.22 19.42
C ASN A 97 -1.95 -15.78 18.89
N GLY A 98 -3.09 -15.09 19.00
CA GLY A 98 -3.23 -13.70 18.60
C GLY A 98 -3.53 -13.46 17.11
N ARG A 99 -3.63 -14.51 16.28
CA ARG A 99 -4.06 -14.37 14.89
C ARG A 99 -5.42 -15.02 14.62
N PRO A 100 -6.28 -14.39 13.82
CA PRO A 100 -7.55 -14.97 13.40
C PRO A 100 -7.35 -16.05 12.34
N ASP A 101 -8.27 -17.01 12.28
CA ASP A 101 -8.39 -17.92 11.15
C ASP A 101 -9.15 -17.21 10.01
N LEU A 102 -8.47 -16.89 8.95
CA LEU A 102 -9.04 -16.19 7.79
C LEU A 102 -9.64 -17.13 6.74
N THR A 103 -9.68 -18.45 6.99
CA THR A 103 -10.10 -19.45 5.98
C THR A 103 -11.48 -19.14 5.37
N SER A 104 -12.41 -18.63 6.17
CA SER A 104 -13.78 -18.30 5.74
C SER A 104 -14.06 -16.79 5.64
N VAL A 105 -13.04 -15.96 5.71
CA VAL A 105 -13.18 -14.51 5.70
C VAL A 105 -12.98 -13.98 4.29
N ALA A 106 -13.89 -13.11 3.83
CA ALA A 106 -13.75 -12.39 2.56
C ALA A 106 -12.75 -11.25 2.73
N THR A 107 -11.46 -11.56 2.57
CA THR A 107 -10.36 -10.60 2.75
C THR A 107 -10.26 -9.56 1.65
N ASP A 108 -10.97 -9.75 0.54
CA ASP A 108 -11.11 -8.82 -0.57
C ASP A 108 -12.34 -7.90 -0.43
N ALA A 109 -13.15 -8.09 0.60
CA ALA A 109 -14.28 -7.20 0.88
C ALA A 109 -13.79 -5.77 1.17
N LYS A 110 -14.49 -4.77 0.65
CA LYS A 110 -14.11 -3.35 0.80
C LYS A 110 -14.03 -2.89 2.26
N SER A 111 -14.75 -3.56 3.15
CA SER A 111 -14.78 -3.26 4.59
C SER A 111 -13.72 -4.03 5.39
N PHE A 112 -13.07 -5.02 4.80
CA PHE A 112 -12.06 -5.80 5.51
C PHE A 112 -10.80 -4.94 5.74
N LEU A 113 -10.31 -4.93 6.98
CA LEU A 113 -9.06 -4.30 7.34
C LEU A 113 -7.96 -5.36 7.35
N GLN A 114 -7.00 -5.22 6.47
CA GLN A 114 -5.86 -6.13 6.38
C GLN A 114 -5.08 -6.15 7.70
N GLU A 115 -4.46 -7.28 8.04
CA GLU A 115 -3.73 -7.44 9.29
C GLU A 115 -2.62 -6.40 9.43
N ALA A 116 -2.51 -5.82 10.64
CA ALA A 116 -1.45 -4.89 11.01
C ALA A 116 -0.64 -5.43 12.19
N THR A 117 0.63 -5.06 12.27
CA THR A 117 1.54 -5.52 13.33
C THR A 117 1.42 -4.69 14.61
N VAL A 118 1.26 -3.37 14.48
CA VAL A 118 1.16 -2.43 15.62
C VAL A 118 -0.23 -1.81 15.67
N PRO A 119 -0.90 -1.82 16.84
CA PRO A 119 -2.25 -1.29 16.99
C PRO A 119 -2.26 0.24 16.97
N LEU A 120 -2.91 0.83 15.98
CA LEU A 120 -3.18 2.26 15.91
C LEU A 120 -4.60 2.51 15.40
N GLY A 121 -5.16 3.67 15.71
CA GLY A 121 -6.48 4.07 15.22
C GLY A 121 -6.53 4.35 13.72
N SER A 122 -5.39 4.70 13.13
CA SER A 122 -5.16 4.77 11.67
C SER A 122 -3.75 4.27 11.39
N GLU A 123 -3.46 3.91 10.14
CA GLU A 123 -2.08 3.69 9.75
C GLU A 123 -1.28 5.01 9.77
N THR A 124 0.02 4.92 9.90
CA THR A 124 0.92 6.07 9.69
C THR A 124 1.34 6.14 8.24
N HIS A 125 1.73 7.32 7.79
CA HIS A 125 2.45 7.42 6.53
C HIS A 125 3.83 6.78 6.67
N ALA A 126 4.50 6.50 5.55
CA ALA A 126 5.81 5.88 5.53
C ALA A 126 6.76 6.60 4.57
N GLY A 127 8.05 6.42 4.78
CA GLY A 127 9.10 7.11 4.06
C GLY A 127 9.71 6.33 2.91
N GLU A 128 9.09 5.24 2.47
CA GLU A 128 9.55 4.50 1.30
C GLU A 128 9.31 5.31 0.02
N ASP A 129 10.17 5.10 -0.95
CA ASP A 129 9.98 5.65 -2.30
C ASP A 129 8.63 5.24 -2.87
N VAL A 130 7.97 6.17 -3.54
CA VAL A 130 6.73 5.90 -4.26
C VAL A 130 6.95 5.95 -5.76
N ALA A 131 6.23 5.11 -6.50
CA ALA A 131 6.36 5.05 -7.94
C ALA A 131 5.82 6.33 -8.59
N ILE A 132 6.53 6.81 -9.63
CA ILE A 132 6.06 7.88 -10.50
C ILE A 132 5.93 7.37 -11.93
N PHE A 133 4.82 7.68 -12.57
CA PHE A 133 4.52 7.32 -13.94
C PHE A 133 4.26 8.60 -14.75
N ALA A 134 4.84 8.69 -15.94
CA ALA A 134 4.62 9.83 -16.79
C ALA A 134 4.41 9.41 -18.25
N LYS A 135 3.62 10.22 -18.98
CA LYS A 135 3.38 10.09 -20.42
C LYS A 135 3.19 11.47 -21.03
N GLY A 136 3.74 11.69 -22.22
CA GLY A 136 3.62 12.94 -22.97
C GLY A 136 4.94 13.71 -23.06
N PRO A 137 4.90 15.01 -23.37
CA PRO A 137 6.10 15.85 -23.45
C PRO A 137 6.92 15.78 -22.16
N ASN A 138 8.24 15.69 -22.26
CA ASN A 138 9.20 15.60 -21.14
C ASN A 138 9.02 14.41 -20.19
N ALA A 139 8.12 13.46 -20.47
CA ALA A 139 7.93 12.27 -19.65
C ALA A 139 9.22 11.45 -19.46
N HIS A 140 10.15 11.49 -20.42
CA HIS A 140 11.43 10.79 -20.36
C HIS A 140 12.39 11.30 -19.27
N LEU A 141 12.11 12.47 -18.70
CA LEU A 141 12.89 13.04 -17.59
C LEU A 141 12.53 12.39 -16.24
N PHE A 142 11.34 11.76 -16.12
CA PHE A 142 10.96 10.98 -14.95
C PHE A 142 11.59 9.58 -15.03
N ARG A 143 12.83 9.45 -14.56
CA ARG A 143 13.61 8.20 -14.60
C ARG A 143 14.50 8.06 -13.37
N GLY A 144 14.75 6.82 -12.97
CA GLY A 144 15.55 6.54 -11.77
C GLY A 144 14.85 7.00 -10.49
N THR A 145 15.60 7.21 -9.44
CA THR A 145 15.13 7.81 -8.19
C THR A 145 15.35 9.30 -8.25
N LEU A 146 14.31 10.08 -7.97
CA LEU A 146 14.32 11.53 -8.05
C LEU A 146 13.83 12.12 -6.74
N GLU A 147 14.41 13.25 -6.35
CA GLU A 147 13.86 14.08 -5.28
C GLU A 147 12.47 14.60 -5.67
N GLN A 148 11.56 14.69 -4.70
CA GLN A 148 10.18 15.12 -4.94
C GLN A 148 10.09 16.48 -5.64
N SER A 149 10.98 17.41 -5.33
CA SER A 149 11.05 18.74 -5.95
C SER A 149 11.32 18.70 -7.46
N MET A 150 11.91 17.61 -7.99
CA MET A 150 12.16 17.45 -9.42
C MET A 150 10.89 17.37 -10.25
N ILE A 151 9.78 16.93 -9.65
CA ILE A 151 8.46 16.91 -10.30
C ILE A 151 8.08 18.32 -10.76
N TYR A 152 8.26 19.31 -9.87
CA TYR A 152 8.00 20.71 -10.21
C TYR A 152 8.87 21.18 -11.38
N TRP A 153 10.19 20.92 -11.33
CA TRP A 153 11.11 21.40 -12.36
C TRP A 153 10.82 20.79 -13.72
N ILE A 154 10.52 19.50 -13.78
CA ILE A 154 10.15 18.82 -15.02
C ILE A 154 8.85 19.38 -15.61
N MET A 155 7.85 19.64 -14.75
CA MET A 155 6.59 20.24 -15.19
C MET A 155 6.79 21.68 -15.67
N ALA A 156 7.59 22.47 -14.95
CA ALA A 156 7.90 23.86 -15.32
C ALA A 156 8.61 23.93 -16.68
N ASP A 157 9.55 23.02 -16.94
CA ASP A 157 10.24 22.90 -18.21
C ASP A 157 9.27 22.49 -19.33
N ALA A 158 8.43 21.50 -19.10
CA ALA A 158 7.42 21.07 -20.07
C ALA A 158 6.46 22.22 -20.46
N LEU A 159 6.12 23.08 -19.50
CA LEU A 159 5.28 24.27 -19.71
C LEU A 159 6.06 25.48 -20.22
N ARG A 160 7.39 25.38 -20.36
CA ARG A 160 8.29 26.50 -20.74
C ARG A 160 8.10 27.73 -19.84
N LEU A 161 7.91 27.51 -18.53
CA LEU A 161 7.77 28.58 -17.58
C LEU A 161 9.08 29.35 -17.45
N PRO A 162 9.05 30.71 -17.35
CA PRO A 162 10.27 31.49 -17.11
C PRO A 162 10.89 31.06 -15.79
N GLN A 163 12.18 30.78 -15.80
CA GLN A 163 12.95 30.52 -14.58
C GLN A 163 12.97 31.80 -13.74
N ILE A 164 12.42 31.76 -12.52
CA ILE A 164 12.30 32.93 -11.64
C ILE A 164 13.66 33.45 -11.18
N ASN A 165 14.73 32.61 -11.24
CA ASN A 165 16.11 33.01 -11.05
C ASN A 165 17.02 32.22 -12.01
N ALA A 166 17.71 32.92 -12.88
CA ALA A 166 18.71 32.34 -13.78
C ALA A 166 19.88 31.64 -13.03
N SER A 167 19.99 31.83 -11.71
CA SER A 167 20.95 31.18 -10.82
C SER A 167 20.47 29.83 -10.25
N ALA A 168 19.19 29.48 -10.40
CA ALA A 168 18.68 28.17 -10.06
C ALA A 168 18.87 27.23 -11.26
N ALA A 169 20.11 26.88 -11.54
CA ALA A 169 20.41 25.79 -12.45
C ALA A 169 19.77 24.49 -11.92
N TRP A 170 19.40 23.61 -12.83
CA TRP A 170 19.00 22.24 -12.50
C TRP A 170 19.92 21.66 -11.44
N PRO A 171 19.40 21.05 -10.35
CA PRO A 171 20.23 20.31 -9.43
C PRO A 171 21.04 19.28 -10.21
N GLN A 172 22.35 19.45 -10.21
CA GLN A 172 23.26 18.48 -10.80
C GLN A 172 23.38 17.31 -9.81
N ASN A 173 22.79 16.15 -10.13
CA ASN A 173 23.02 14.91 -9.41
C ASN A 173 24.35 14.29 -9.80
#